data_067b216fc68363d836ea6644562d2cf7
#
_entry.id   067b216fc68363d836ea6644562d2cf7
#
_cell.length_a   1.000
_cell.length_b   1.000
_cell.length_c   1.000
_cell.angle_alpha   90.00
_cell.angle_beta   90.00
_cell.angle_gamma   90.00
#
_symmetry.space_group_name_H-M   'P 1'
#
loop_
_entity.id
_entity.type
_entity.pdbx_description
1 polymer ?
#
loop_
_entity_poly.entity_id
_entity_poly.type
_entity_poly.pdbx_seq_one_letter_code
_entity_poly.pdbx_strand_id
1 'polypeptide(L)'
;MNKYKLYMIFGIVLLGLSITGSLAYYIWSSTTTSISGNLCLPEIYFTGGATINGKLKPVSSKEEGLIKEIEVNLHKTCNNDTAVMNLYLSLDLLPAALQENTFVYELYNGNNERISSGNFSNKKQGDIITLAENEIVTSNVSIYTLYIYIDGNRDNPITMTNQNFRFNIYGEGTGAIYKENVIQNETTTPSSSTSTFLNTEVLRNQIESITIEKTNVVPNDAKYSKDISSKQDGSVMLWYTDKDNNSLYEISIGSENGSVEANTNGSGMFAYLDNVSTLDLSGLDTSNMTSMSKMFYNSKSLTNIDLSGFDTSKVVTMSYMFDGCTNLENLDVTNFNTSKVINMYAMFMNCSNLKELDLSSFDTSNVTNMGHMFENCKLLKKLNLLNFNTSKVTQMHAMFTNNVSLNSLDLSSFNTSNVTRLEYMFSGCANLTNIIFGNNFNTSNVKNMSYMYNGCKNLSTINLSGFDTSKVTNMNYMFYECTSLSVLNLASFNILKVTDTKYMFASCTNLITIYVSNLWNTSNITSSEAMFKSDVKIKGKVPYDSTKTDVSMANYTNGYLTYKASSN
;
A
#
# COMPACT_ATOMS: atom_id res chain seq x y z
N MET A 1 54.91 -1.60 9.60
CA MET A 1 53.57 -1.66 9.00
C MET A 1 52.74 -2.59 9.86
N ASN A 2 51.75 -2.04 10.55
CA ASN A 2 51.02 -2.75 11.62
C ASN A 2 50.32 -3.98 11.10
N LYS A 3 50.40 -5.14 11.78
CA LYS A 3 49.73 -6.40 11.45
C LYS A 3 48.24 -6.19 11.12
N TYR A 4 47.60 -5.23 11.73
CA TYR A 4 46.19 -4.86 11.51
C TYR A 4 45.88 -4.28 10.12
N LYS A 5 46.84 -3.66 9.43
CA LYS A 5 46.64 -3.23 8.03
C LYS A 5 46.68 -4.37 7.03
N LEU A 6 47.35 -5.48 7.38
CA LEU A 6 47.46 -6.65 6.49
C LEU A 6 46.13 -7.43 6.46
N TYR A 7 45.41 -7.51 7.58
CA TYR A 7 44.10 -8.19 7.64
C TYR A 7 43.00 -7.39 6.96
N MET A 8 43.06 -6.04 7.01
CA MET A 8 42.12 -5.18 6.28
C MET A 8 42.31 -5.30 4.74
N ILE A 9 43.54 -5.56 4.27
CA ILE A 9 43.82 -5.75 2.83
C ILE A 9 43.35 -7.12 2.36
N PHE A 10 43.43 -8.18 3.20
CA PHE A 10 42.93 -9.50 2.86
C PHE A 10 41.40 -9.56 2.82
N GLY A 11 40.68 -8.83 3.68
CA GLY A 11 39.23 -8.75 3.64
C GLY A 11 38.68 -8.06 2.38
N ILE A 12 39.42 -7.06 1.85
CA ILE A 12 39.01 -6.32 0.64
C ILE A 12 39.30 -7.14 -0.66
N VAL A 13 40.30 -8.03 -0.65
CA VAL A 13 40.62 -8.83 -1.84
C VAL A 13 39.68 -10.03 -2.01
N LEU A 14 39.02 -10.49 -0.94
CA LEU A 14 38.01 -11.57 -1.02
C LEU A 14 36.64 -11.10 -1.52
N LEU A 15 36.37 -9.76 -1.54
CA LEU A 15 35.17 -9.15 -2.12
C LEU A 15 35.15 -9.11 -3.66
N GLY A 16 36.24 -9.51 -4.31
CA GLY A 16 36.38 -9.45 -5.78
C GLY A 16 36.12 -10.77 -6.54
N LEU A 17 35.83 -11.86 -5.85
CA LEU A 17 35.57 -13.17 -6.49
C LEU A 17 34.16 -13.62 -6.14
N SER A 18 33.32 -13.47 -7.12
CA SER A 18 31.94 -13.95 -7.24
C SER A 18 31.67 -15.26 -6.50
N ILE A 19 30.40 -15.40 -5.99
CA ILE A 19 29.70 -16.66 -6.29
C ILE A 19 28.94 -17.21 -5.10
N THR A 20 27.69 -17.46 -5.37
CA THR A 20 26.84 -18.56 -4.83
C THR A 20 27.26 -19.13 -3.48
N GLY A 21 26.60 -18.70 -2.42
CA GLY A 21 26.62 -19.43 -1.15
C GLY A 21 27.78 -19.15 -0.20
N SER A 22 28.45 -18.00 -0.28
CA SER A 22 29.64 -17.74 0.55
C SER A 22 29.26 -16.96 1.81
N LEU A 23 29.52 -17.56 2.96
CA LEU A 23 29.54 -16.90 4.27
C LEU A 23 30.70 -15.88 4.31
N ALA A 24 30.41 -14.64 4.68
CA ALA A 24 31.44 -13.62 4.86
C ALA A 24 31.89 -13.55 6.33
N TYR A 25 33.21 -13.62 6.58
CA TYR A 25 33.80 -13.52 7.91
C TYR A 25 34.32 -12.12 8.18
N TYR A 26 33.98 -11.54 9.34
CA TYR A 26 34.47 -10.25 9.79
C TYR A 26 35.03 -10.33 11.20
N ILE A 27 36.17 -9.63 11.41
CA ILE A 27 36.81 -9.47 12.72
C ILE A 27 36.55 -8.04 13.19
N TRP A 28 35.91 -7.91 14.36
CA TRP A 28 35.65 -6.61 14.97
C TRP A 28 36.63 -6.28 16.09
N SER A 29 37.17 -5.08 16.03
CA SER A 29 37.81 -4.44 17.17
C SER A 29 37.10 -3.13 17.46
N SER A 30 37.01 -2.76 18.69
CA SER A 30 36.27 -1.70 19.40
C SER A 30 36.07 -0.31 18.77
N THR A 31 36.10 -0.18 17.45
CA THR A 31 35.74 1.07 16.76
C THR A 31 34.71 0.74 15.69
N THR A 32 33.53 1.35 15.82
CA THR A 32 32.46 1.32 14.83
C THR A 32 32.99 1.70 13.46
N THR A 33 33.19 0.76 12.57
CA THR A 33 33.34 1.01 11.14
C THR A 33 32.04 0.59 10.46
N SER A 34 31.27 1.57 10.03
CA SER A 34 30.11 1.34 9.17
C SER A 34 30.59 0.83 7.81
N ILE A 35 30.28 -0.40 7.50
CA ILE A 35 30.43 -0.94 6.15
C ILE A 35 29.09 -0.78 5.45
N SER A 36 29.05 0.03 4.39
CA SER A 36 27.90 0.16 3.51
C SER A 36 27.77 -1.10 2.65
N GLY A 37 26.94 -2.02 3.05
CA GLY A 37 26.57 -3.23 2.32
C GLY A 37 25.45 -3.93 3.08
N ASN A 38 24.56 -4.58 2.36
CA ASN A 38 23.39 -5.31 2.90
C ASN A 38 23.79 -6.60 3.64
N LEU A 39 24.74 -6.54 4.56
CA LEU A 39 25.21 -7.69 5.33
C LEU A 39 24.72 -7.54 6.76
N CYS A 40 23.89 -8.48 7.22
CA CYS A 40 23.46 -8.55 8.61
C CYS A 40 24.54 -9.20 9.45
N LEU A 41 25.39 -8.39 10.05
CA LEU A 41 26.47 -8.82 10.90
C LEU A 41 26.20 -8.50 12.36
N PRO A 42 26.65 -9.33 13.32
CA PRO A 42 26.59 -8.98 14.73
C PRO A 42 27.38 -7.69 15.02
N GLU A 43 26.79 -6.80 15.79
CA GLU A 43 27.46 -5.64 16.38
C GLU A 43 27.84 -5.99 17.82
N ILE A 44 29.09 -5.80 18.18
CA ILE A 44 29.60 -6.12 19.51
C ILE A 44 30.04 -4.85 20.20
N TYR A 45 29.45 -4.57 21.35
CA TYR A 45 29.77 -3.42 22.20
C TYR A 45 30.40 -3.88 23.48
N PHE A 46 31.49 -3.22 23.88
CA PHE A 46 32.22 -3.52 25.11
C PHE A 46 32.12 -2.34 26.08
N THR A 47 31.50 -2.57 27.23
CA THR A 47 31.46 -1.55 28.29
C THR A 47 32.90 -1.21 28.72
N GLY A 48 33.33 0.03 28.45
CA GLY A 48 34.71 0.49 28.74
C GLY A 48 35.78 -0.01 27.76
N GLY A 49 35.40 -0.40 26.50
CA GLY A 49 36.32 -0.82 25.43
C GLY A 49 36.72 -2.31 25.46
N ALA A 50 37.30 -2.83 24.40
CA ALA A 50 37.64 -4.25 24.23
C ALA A 50 38.87 -4.71 25.03
N THR A 51 39.71 -3.79 25.49
CA THR A 51 40.94 -4.10 26.22
C THR A 51 40.64 -4.32 27.70
N ILE A 52 41.15 -5.40 28.24
CA ILE A 52 41.16 -5.77 29.65
C ILE A 52 42.60 -5.70 30.14
N ASN A 53 42.86 -4.84 31.11
CA ASN A 53 44.17 -4.76 31.73
C ASN A 53 44.02 -4.54 33.24
N GLY A 54 44.98 -4.99 34.00
CA GLY A 54 44.92 -4.76 35.46
C GLY A 54 45.98 -5.51 36.24
N LYS A 55 45.82 -5.38 37.54
CA LYS A 55 46.53 -6.12 38.56
C LYS A 55 45.47 -6.74 39.45
N LEU A 56 45.47 -8.04 39.56
CA LEU A 56 44.54 -8.76 40.43
C LEU A 56 45.19 -9.17 41.74
N LYS A 57 44.36 -9.37 42.73
CA LYS A 57 44.66 -10.05 44.00
C LYS A 57 43.84 -11.33 44.01
N PRO A 58 44.30 -12.36 44.76
CA PRO A 58 43.45 -13.52 45.04
C PRO A 58 42.13 -13.09 45.67
N VAL A 59 41.02 -13.65 45.17
CA VAL A 59 39.66 -13.33 45.63
C VAL A 59 38.91 -14.62 46.01
N SER A 60 37.89 -14.49 46.85
CA SER A 60 37.08 -15.62 47.29
C SER A 60 35.90 -15.93 46.38
N SER A 61 35.50 -14.97 45.54
CA SER A 61 34.45 -15.12 44.53
C SER A 61 34.80 -14.41 43.23
N LYS A 62 34.20 -14.84 42.13
CA LYS A 62 34.41 -14.24 40.79
C LYS A 62 33.94 -12.78 40.70
N GLU A 63 32.94 -12.42 41.49
CA GLU A 63 32.36 -11.07 41.54
C GLU A 63 33.34 -10.04 42.11
N GLU A 64 34.36 -10.48 42.87
CA GLU A 64 35.45 -9.65 43.38
C GLU A 64 36.60 -9.50 42.39
N GLY A 65 36.55 -10.23 41.26
CA GLY A 65 37.51 -10.17 40.16
C GLY A 65 37.26 -9.01 39.19
N LEU A 66 37.82 -9.15 38.01
CA LEU A 66 37.55 -8.21 36.92
C LEU A 66 36.35 -8.69 36.14
N ILE A 67 35.38 -7.80 35.95
CA ILE A 67 34.12 -8.08 35.25
C ILE A 67 34.07 -7.25 33.98
N LYS A 68 33.69 -7.88 32.87
CA LYS A 68 33.53 -7.26 31.56
C LYS A 68 32.20 -7.65 30.95
N GLU A 69 31.35 -6.66 30.71
CA GLU A 69 30.10 -6.85 29.96
C GLU A 69 30.33 -6.68 28.46
N ILE A 70 29.69 -7.52 27.68
CA ILE A 70 29.75 -7.59 26.24
C ILE A 70 28.30 -7.61 25.74
N GLU A 71 27.88 -6.56 25.06
CA GLU A 71 26.58 -6.48 24.41
C GLU A 71 26.70 -6.87 22.94
N VAL A 72 25.81 -7.72 22.48
CA VAL A 72 25.79 -8.21 21.09
C VAL A 72 24.38 -8.12 20.56
N ASN A 73 24.22 -7.53 19.38
CA ASN A 73 22.97 -7.50 18.64
C ASN A 73 23.24 -7.50 17.12
N LEU A 74 22.20 -7.65 16.32
CA LEU A 74 22.28 -7.34 14.91
C LEU A 74 22.02 -5.84 14.67
N HIS A 75 22.57 -5.29 13.59
CA HIS A 75 22.28 -3.92 13.19
C HIS A 75 20.76 -3.73 12.98
N LYS A 76 20.24 -2.54 13.31
CA LYS A 76 18.81 -2.20 13.28
C LYS A 76 18.09 -2.45 11.94
N THR A 77 18.83 -2.56 10.86
CA THR A 77 18.28 -2.86 9.52
C THR A 77 18.03 -4.35 9.29
N CYS A 78 18.45 -5.22 10.22
CA CYS A 78 18.35 -6.68 10.14
C CYS A 78 17.10 -7.16 10.91
N ASN A 79 15.92 -6.80 10.47
CA ASN A 79 14.67 -7.26 11.08
C ASN A 79 14.47 -8.76 10.81
N ASN A 80 14.36 -9.53 11.88
CA ASN A 80 14.12 -11.00 11.88
C ASN A 80 15.26 -11.92 11.41
N ASP A 81 16.44 -11.39 11.14
CA ASP A 81 17.59 -12.21 10.76
C ASP A 81 18.32 -12.77 11.98
N THR A 82 19.07 -13.85 11.75
CA THR A 82 20.01 -14.41 12.71
C THR A 82 21.40 -14.43 12.11
N ALA A 83 22.41 -14.21 12.94
CA ALA A 83 23.81 -14.41 12.56
C ALA A 83 24.46 -15.35 13.57
N VAL A 84 25.59 -15.90 13.20
CA VAL A 84 26.40 -16.73 14.09
C VAL A 84 27.64 -15.96 14.49
N MET A 85 27.98 -15.99 15.77
CA MET A 85 29.11 -15.27 16.35
C MET A 85 30.02 -16.22 17.13
N ASN A 86 31.34 -15.97 17.02
CA ASN A 86 32.34 -16.49 17.91
C ASN A 86 33.01 -15.36 18.70
N LEU A 87 33.25 -15.54 19.98
CA LEU A 87 33.96 -14.61 20.85
C LEU A 87 35.34 -15.17 21.22
N TYR A 88 36.34 -14.31 21.20
CA TYR A 88 37.72 -14.66 21.46
C TYR A 88 38.36 -13.69 22.45
N LEU A 89 39.35 -14.24 23.23
CA LEU A 89 40.22 -13.49 24.11
C LEU A 89 41.66 -13.61 23.64
N SER A 90 42.25 -12.52 23.16
CA SER A 90 43.67 -12.43 22.78
C SER A 90 44.52 -12.08 24.00
N LEU A 91 45.56 -12.86 24.24
CA LEU A 91 46.45 -12.68 25.40
C LEU A 91 47.64 -11.79 25.00
N ASP A 92 47.46 -10.49 24.92
CA ASP A 92 48.46 -9.52 24.47
C ASP A 92 49.68 -9.40 25.41
N LEU A 93 49.44 -9.55 26.71
CA LEU A 93 50.43 -9.62 27.75
C LEU A 93 50.02 -10.62 28.81
N LEU A 94 50.74 -11.72 28.94
CA LEU A 94 50.53 -12.75 29.96
C LEU A 94 51.88 -13.10 30.59
N PRO A 95 52.27 -12.50 31.76
CA PRO A 95 53.48 -12.85 32.48
C PRO A 95 53.53 -14.34 32.89
N ALA A 96 54.71 -14.90 32.94
CA ALA A 96 54.91 -16.27 33.36
C ALA A 96 54.32 -16.58 34.76
N ALA A 97 54.33 -15.64 35.68
CA ALA A 97 53.76 -15.76 37.01
C ALA A 97 52.20 -15.90 37.00
N LEU A 98 51.51 -15.52 35.89
CA LEU A 98 50.08 -15.68 35.70
C LEU A 98 49.69 -16.91 34.83
N GLN A 99 50.66 -17.69 34.37
CA GLN A 99 50.47 -18.95 33.63
C GLN A 99 50.18 -20.09 34.59
N GLU A 100 49.17 -19.96 35.43
CA GLU A 100 48.82 -20.86 36.52
C GLU A 100 47.34 -21.26 36.47
N ASN A 101 47.02 -22.41 37.05
CA ASN A 101 45.66 -22.96 37.06
C ASN A 101 44.68 -22.20 37.97
N THR A 102 45.20 -21.36 38.84
CA THR A 102 44.44 -20.48 39.75
C THR A 102 44.07 -19.12 39.12
N PHE A 103 44.70 -18.74 37.99
CA PHE A 103 44.25 -17.61 37.20
C PHE A 103 43.21 -18.14 36.18
N VAL A 104 41.95 -17.66 36.32
CA VAL A 104 40.81 -18.27 35.63
C VAL A 104 39.96 -17.24 34.92
N TYR A 105 39.23 -17.70 33.91
CA TYR A 105 38.15 -16.92 33.27
C TYR A 105 36.87 -17.75 33.22
N GLU A 106 35.73 -17.04 33.25
CA GLU A 106 34.40 -17.62 33.07
C GLU A 106 33.54 -16.67 32.24
N LEU A 107 32.82 -17.15 31.22
CA LEU A 107 31.85 -16.42 30.43
C LEU A 107 30.45 -16.91 30.73
N TYR A 108 29.55 -15.98 30.96
CA TYR A 108 28.11 -16.22 31.22
C TYR A 108 27.26 -15.49 30.19
N ASN A 109 26.09 -16.05 29.83
CA ASN A 109 25.07 -15.37 29.05
C ASN A 109 24.14 -14.53 29.92
N GLY A 110 23.20 -13.82 29.30
CA GLY A 110 22.21 -12.95 29.99
C GLY A 110 21.27 -13.70 30.95
N ASN A 111 21.14 -15.03 30.81
CA ASN A 111 20.37 -15.88 31.73
C ASN A 111 21.20 -16.37 32.92
N ASN A 112 22.44 -15.88 33.07
CA ASN A 112 23.41 -16.32 34.07
C ASN A 112 23.80 -17.81 33.93
N GLU A 113 23.79 -18.33 32.70
CA GLU A 113 24.27 -19.66 32.38
C GLU A 113 25.72 -19.56 31.92
N ARG A 114 26.61 -20.46 32.44
CA ARG A 114 28.03 -20.47 32.10
C ARG A 114 28.23 -21.06 30.71
N ILE A 115 28.68 -20.22 29.74
CA ILE A 115 28.98 -20.61 28.37
C ILE A 115 30.35 -21.32 28.31
N SER A 116 31.35 -20.72 28.95
CA SER A 116 32.71 -21.31 28.97
C SER A 116 33.47 -20.94 30.23
N SER A 117 34.49 -21.73 30.52
CA SER A 117 35.44 -21.46 31.61
C SER A 117 36.77 -22.13 31.34
N GLY A 118 37.83 -21.57 31.90
CA GLY A 118 39.17 -22.14 31.80
C GLY A 118 40.18 -21.44 32.68
N ASN A 119 41.45 -21.83 32.52
CA ASN A 119 42.56 -21.21 33.21
C ASN A 119 43.73 -20.92 32.25
N PHE A 120 44.74 -20.24 32.76
CA PHE A 120 45.87 -19.76 31.95
C PHE A 120 47.15 -20.62 32.11
N SER A 121 47.10 -21.81 32.80
CA SER A 121 48.30 -22.61 33.12
C SER A 121 49.11 -23.07 31.92
N ASN A 122 48.48 -23.30 30.78
CA ASN A 122 49.13 -23.74 29.54
C ASN A 122 49.07 -22.72 28.43
N LYS A 123 48.90 -21.43 28.80
CA LYS A 123 48.75 -20.34 27.83
C LYS A 123 50.00 -19.48 27.78
N LYS A 124 50.26 -18.88 26.63
CA LYS A 124 51.37 -17.97 26.37
C LYS A 124 50.87 -16.62 25.86
N GLN A 125 51.71 -15.62 26.03
CA GLN A 125 51.44 -14.33 25.37
C GLN A 125 51.33 -14.53 23.84
N GLY A 126 50.25 -13.97 23.27
CA GLY A 126 49.91 -14.10 21.86
C GLY A 126 48.92 -15.24 21.55
N ASP A 127 48.63 -16.10 22.53
CA ASP A 127 47.59 -17.13 22.35
C ASP A 127 46.21 -16.48 22.28
N ILE A 128 45.29 -17.17 21.63
CA ILE A 128 43.88 -16.85 21.53
C ILE A 128 43.08 -17.92 22.23
N ILE A 129 42.16 -17.48 23.09
CA ILE A 129 41.20 -18.35 23.79
C ILE A 129 39.84 -18.14 23.14
N THR A 130 39.16 -19.22 22.72
CA THR A 130 37.78 -19.18 22.32
C THR A 130 36.91 -19.11 23.55
N LEU A 131 36.16 -18.02 23.69
CA LEU A 131 35.24 -17.79 24.80
C LEU A 131 33.84 -18.35 24.50
N ALA A 132 33.36 -18.20 23.25
CA ALA A 132 32.11 -18.76 22.77
C ALA A 132 32.23 -19.13 21.30
N GLU A 133 31.55 -20.19 20.86
CA GLU A 133 31.50 -20.64 19.47
C GLU A 133 30.04 -20.83 19.03
N ASN A 134 29.73 -20.41 17.80
CA ASN A 134 28.44 -20.63 17.15
C ASN A 134 27.24 -20.04 17.92
N GLU A 135 27.47 -18.96 18.68
CA GLU A 135 26.37 -18.25 19.36
C GLU A 135 25.43 -17.59 18.36
N ILE A 136 24.13 -17.83 18.52
CA ILE A 136 23.11 -17.22 17.66
C ILE A 136 22.82 -15.81 18.15
N VAL A 137 22.98 -14.84 17.25
CA VAL A 137 22.70 -13.41 17.49
C VAL A 137 21.43 -13.03 16.73
N THR A 138 20.54 -12.33 17.41
CA THR A 138 19.28 -11.81 16.85
C THR A 138 19.26 -10.28 16.93
N SER A 139 18.18 -9.66 16.47
CA SER A 139 17.94 -8.23 16.63
C SER A 139 17.75 -7.80 18.11
N ASN A 140 17.50 -8.77 19.00
CA ASN A 140 17.47 -8.51 20.44
C ASN A 140 18.89 -8.44 21.02
N VAL A 141 19.12 -7.48 21.92
CA VAL A 141 20.40 -7.37 22.60
C VAL A 141 20.65 -8.59 23.48
N SER A 142 21.75 -9.30 23.23
CA SER A 142 22.27 -10.38 24.09
C SER A 142 23.43 -9.84 24.92
N ILE A 143 23.40 -10.09 26.23
CA ILE A 143 24.44 -9.63 27.16
C ILE A 143 25.25 -10.85 27.57
N TYR A 144 26.57 -10.73 27.50
CA TYR A 144 27.52 -11.70 28.02
C TYR A 144 28.37 -11.03 29.09
N THR A 145 28.70 -11.77 30.17
CA THR A 145 29.56 -11.28 31.25
C THR A 145 30.78 -12.16 31.39
N LEU A 146 31.96 -11.58 31.14
CA LEU A 146 33.26 -12.25 31.33
C LEU A 146 33.85 -11.87 32.68
N TYR A 147 34.15 -12.87 33.47
CA TYR A 147 34.88 -12.78 34.74
C TYR A 147 36.31 -13.23 34.53
N ILE A 148 37.31 -12.48 35.03
CA ILE A 148 38.74 -12.87 35.08
C ILE A 148 39.23 -12.62 36.50
N TYR A 149 39.71 -13.63 37.16
CA TYR A 149 40.11 -13.54 38.55
C TYR A 149 41.18 -14.54 38.93
N ILE A 150 41.86 -14.29 40.09
CA ILE A 150 42.76 -15.27 40.74
C ILE A 150 41.97 -15.94 41.84
N ASP A 151 41.72 -17.25 41.67
CA ASP A 151 40.94 -18.03 42.65
C ASP A 151 41.75 -18.26 43.91
N GLY A 152 41.44 -17.52 44.96
CA GLY A 152 42.12 -17.57 46.26
C GLY A 152 41.85 -18.84 47.08
N ASN A 153 40.86 -19.65 46.67
CA ASN A 153 40.53 -20.93 47.31
C ASN A 153 41.40 -22.11 46.84
N ARG A 154 42.32 -21.87 45.89
CA ARG A 154 43.26 -22.85 45.37
C ARG A 154 44.67 -22.61 45.86
N ASP A 155 45.54 -23.65 45.80
CA ASP A 155 46.90 -23.61 46.34
C ASP A 155 47.78 -22.55 45.61
N ASN A 156 48.52 -21.74 46.41
CA ASN A 156 49.59 -20.83 46.05
C ASN A 156 49.29 -19.59 45.17
N PRO A 157 48.25 -18.77 45.48
CA PRO A 157 47.94 -17.58 44.68
C PRO A 157 48.85 -16.37 44.93
N ILE A 158 49.76 -16.39 45.90
CA ILE A 158 50.50 -15.20 46.38
C ILE A 158 51.53 -14.69 45.36
N THR A 159 52.13 -15.53 44.56
CA THR A 159 53.13 -15.18 43.52
C THR A 159 52.52 -14.44 42.33
N MET A 160 51.23 -14.52 42.12
CA MET A 160 50.52 -13.86 41.03
C MET A 160 50.07 -12.45 41.38
N THR A 161 50.11 -12.06 42.63
CA THR A 161 49.65 -10.76 43.13
C THR A 161 50.41 -9.60 42.43
N ASN A 162 49.70 -8.54 42.03
CA ASN A 162 50.27 -7.34 41.41
C ASN A 162 50.97 -7.53 40.05
N GLN A 163 50.80 -8.67 39.38
CA GLN A 163 51.26 -8.83 38.00
C GLN A 163 50.38 -8.07 37.01
N ASN A 164 51.02 -7.37 36.06
CA ASN A 164 50.28 -6.69 34.98
C ASN A 164 49.95 -7.67 33.87
N PHE A 165 48.71 -7.67 33.42
CA PHE A 165 48.31 -8.38 32.22
C PHE A 165 47.51 -7.46 31.29
N ARG A 166 47.39 -7.84 30.02
CA ARG A 166 46.55 -7.16 29.03
C ARG A 166 46.04 -8.18 28.03
N PHE A 167 44.70 -8.21 27.94
CA PHE A 167 43.96 -9.05 27.01
C PHE A 167 43.04 -8.17 26.15
N ASN A 168 42.70 -8.63 24.98
CA ASN A 168 41.68 -8.02 24.15
C ASN A 168 40.59 -9.02 23.81
N ILE A 169 39.34 -8.58 23.92
CA ILE A 169 38.17 -9.31 23.44
C ILE A 169 37.90 -8.87 22.02
N TYR A 170 37.62 -9.83 21.14
CA TYR A 170 37.10 -9.56 19.81
C TYR A 170 36.13 -10.66 19.40
N GLY A 171 35.29 -10.37 18.39
CA GLY A 171 34.38 -11.32 17.83
C GLY A 171 34.60 -11.50 16.34
N GLU A 172 34.28 -12.69 15.88
CA GLU A 172 34.11 -13.03 14.47
C GLU A 172 32.69 -13.45 14.26
N GLY A 173 32.03 -12.94 13.23
CA GLY A 173 30.68 -13.30 12.93
C GLY A 173 30.50 -13.69 11.47
N THR A 174 29.60 -14.62 11.25
CA THR A 174 29.11 -14.95 9.91
C THR A 174 27.67 -14.46 9.83
N GLY A 175 27.40 -13.55 8.90
CA GLY A 175 26.06 -13.06 8.63
C GLY A 175 25.51 -13.68 7.35
N ALA A 176 24.21 -13.92 7.30
CA ALA A 176 23.53 -14.13 6.04
C ALA A 176 23.64 -12.85 5.20
N ILE A 177 23.87 -12.99 3.90
CA ILE A 177 23.73 -11.85 2.99
C ILE A 177 22.27 -11.44 3.04
N TYR A 178 21.99 -10.18 3.46
CA TYR A 178 20.63 -9.66 3.39
C TYR A 178 20.21 -9.61 1.92
N LYS A 179 19.22 -10.41 1.60
CA LYS A 179 18.57 -10.37 0.30
C LYS A 179 17.30 -9.53 0.44
N GLU A 180 17.17 -8.51 -0.39
CA GLU A 180 15.92 -7.77 -0.46
C GLU A 180 14.85 -8.67 -1.07
N ASN A 181 13.82 -8.99 -0.30
CA ASN A 181 12.73 -9.88 -0.72
C ASN A 181 11.69 -9.12 -1.59
N VAL A 182 12.17 -8.27 -2.49
CA VAL A 182 11.33 -7.40 -3.33
C VAL A 182 10.98 -8.10 -4.63
N ILE A 183 9.68 -8.18 -4.95
CA ILE A 183 9.21 -8.67 -6.25
C ILE A 183 9.67 -7.73 -7.38
N GLN A 184 10.14 -8.29 -8.49
CA GLN A 184 10.46 -7.51 -9.70
C GLN A 184 9.24 -6.78 -10.26
N ASN A 185 9.47 -5.63 -10.90
CA ASN A 185 8.41 -4.98 -11.69
C ASN A 185 8.06 -5.82 -12.92
N GLU A 186 6.78 -5.84 -13.26
CA GLU A 186 6.39 -6.34 -14.60
C GLU A 186 6.94 -5.42 -15.67
N THR A 187 7.52 -6.00 -16.72
CA THR A 187 8.11 -5.27 -17.85
C THR A 187 7.05 -4.60 -18.71
N THR A 188 5.83 -5.14 -18.68
CA THR A 188 4.68 -4.60 -19.43
C THR A 188 3.44 -4.61 -18.53
N THR A 189 2.66 -3.52 -18.57
CA THR A 189 1.35 -3.51 -17.90
C THR A 189 0.44 -4.55 -18.56
N PRO A 190 -0.19 -5.47 -17.79
CA PRO A 190 -1.07 -6.48 -18.37
C PRO A 190 -2.27 -5.82 -19.07
N SER A 191 -2.64 -6.36 -20.22
CA SER A 191 -3.72 -5.83 -21.07
C SER A 191 -4.92 -6.78 -21.19
N SER A 192 -4.76 -8.03 -20.77
CA SER A 192 -5.80 -9.06 -20.81
C SER A 192 -5.46 -10.22 -19.87
N SER A 193 -6.40 -11.16 -19.68
CA SER A 193 -6.18 -12.42 -18.95
C SER A 193 -5.21 -13.38 -19.66
N THR A 194 -4.88 -13.15 -20.91
CA THR A 194 -3.82 -13.89 -21.64
C THR A 194 -2.43 -13.24 -21.51
N SER A 195 -2.30 -12.15 -20.77
CA SER A 195 -0.99 -11.59 -20.41
C SER A 195 -0.31 -12.50 -19.38
N THR A 196 1.02 -12.52 -19.40
CA THR A 196 1.82 -13.28 -18.43
C THR A 196 1.74 -12.67 -17.02
N PHE A 197 1.99 -13.47 -16.00
CA PHE A 197 1.99 -13.06 -14.61
C PHE A 197 3.42 -12.88 -14.09
N LEU A 198 3.75 -11.70 -13.56
CA LEU A 198 5.04 -11.36 -12.96
C LEU A 198 6.25 -11.74 -13.83
N ASN A 199 6.18 -11.46 -15.14
CA ASN A 199 7.21 -11.79 -16.13
C ASN A 199 7.55 -13.29 -16.23
N THR A 200 6.66 -14.18 -15.78
CA THR A 200 6.79 -15.64 -15.95
C THR A 200 6.21 -16.07 -17.28
N GLU A 201 6.17 -17.37 -17.56
CA GLU A 201 5.41 -17.94 -18.68
C GLU A 201 3.96 -18.27 -18.36
N VAL A 202 3.56 -18.15 -17.08
CA VAL A 202 2.19 -18.40 -16.62
C VAL A 202 1.26 -17.32 -17.12
N LEU A 203 0.16 -17.68 -17.77
CA LEU A 203 -0.88 -16.75 -18.17
C LEU A 203 -1.85 -16.50 -17.01
N ARG A 204 -2.36 -15.29 -16.89
CA ARG A 204 -3.27 -14.88 -15.79
C ARG A 204 -4.58 -15.68 -15.75
N ASN A 205 -5.09 -16.11 -16.91
CA ASN A 205 -6.26 -17.00 -17.01
C ASN A 205 -5.97 -18.47 -16.68
N GLN A 206 -4.73 -18.82 -16.40
CA GLN A 206 -4.34 -20.16 -15.91
C GLN A 206 -4.21 -20.21 -14.39
N ILE A 207 -4.43 -19.09 -13.68
CA ILE A 207 -4.26 -19.01 -12.24
C ILE A 207 -5.61 -19.17 -11.55
N GLU A 208 -5.72 -20.09 -10.60
CA GLU A 208 -6.92 -20.27 -9.77
C GLU A 208 -6.71 -19.84 -8.31
N SER A 209 -5.47 -19.81 -7.82
CA SER A 209 -5.13 -19.29 -6.50
C SER A 209 -3.73 -18.70 -6.46
N ILE A 210 -3.51 -17.77 -5.52
CA ILE A 210 -2.19 -17.20 -5.22
C ILE A 210 -2.04 -17.19 -3.71
N THR A 211 -0.90 -17.72 -3.22
CA THR A 211 -0.55 -17.74 -1.80
C THR A 211 0.85 -17.16 -1.59
N ILE A 212 1.02 -16.35 -0.55
CA ILE A 212 2.33 -15.86 -0.13
C ILE A 212 2.90 -16.83 0.91
N GLU A 213 4.02 -17.46 0.59
CA GLU A 213 4.64 -18.51 1.40
C GLU A 213 5.75 -17.97 2.30
N LYS A 214 5.98 -18.66 3.42
CA LYS A 214 7.03 -18.32 4.39
C LYS A 214 8.41 -18.91 4.04
N THR A 215 8.58 -19.41 2.84
CA THR A 215 9.83 -20.02 2.36
C THR A 215 9.99 -19.78 0.86
N ASN A 216 11.23 -19.67 0.38
CA ASN A 216 11.55 -19.66 -1.04
C ASN A 216 11.97 -21.05 -1.57
N VAL A 217 11.87 -22.09 -0.73
CA VAL A 217 12.21 -23.45 -1.11
C VAL A 217 11.10 -24.01 -2.00
N VAL A 218 11.41 -24.22 -3.26
CA VAL A 218 10.48 -24.78 -4.25
C VAL A 218 10.27 -26.27 -3.96
N PRO A 219 9.04 -26.76 -3.78
CA PRO A 219 8.78 -28.18 -3.54
C PRO A 219 9.05 -29.03 -4.78
N ASN A 220 9.36 -30.32 -4.57
CA ASN A 220 9.74 -31.25 -5.66
C ASN A 220 8.59 -31.56 -6.64
N ASP A 221 7.36 -31.36 -6.24
CA ASP A 221 6.15 -31.56 -7.06
C ASP A 221 5.72 -30.31 -7.83
N ALA A 222 6.45 -29.21 -7.69
CA ALA A 222 6.22 -28.02 -8.49
C ALA A 222 6.45 -28.33 -9.97
N LYS A 223 5.46 -27.94 -10.81
CA LYS A 223 5.52 -28.10 -12.27
C LYS A 223 6.39 -27.02 -12.93
N TYR A 224 6.60 -25.90 -12.25
CA TYR A 224 7.37 -24.74 -12.72
C TYR A 224 7.88 -23.93 -11.53
N SER A 225 9.01 -23.30 -11.70
CA SER A 225 9.50 -22.29 -10.76
C SER A 225 10.32 -21.23 -11.46
N LYS A 226 10.31 -20.03 -10.90
CA LYS A 226 11.10 -18.89 -11.39
C LYS A 226 11.49 -17.97 -10.25
N ASP A 227 12.73 -17.48 -10.31
CA ASP A 227 13.15 -16.34 -9.52
C ASP A 227 12.46 -15.07 -10.03
N ILE A 228 11.63 -14.46 -9.17
CA ILE A 228 10.93 -13.21 -9.44
C ILE A 228 11.42 -12.07 -8.56
N SER A 229 12.54 -12.25 -7.88
CA SER A 229 13.18 -11.18 -7.12
C SER A 229 13.66 -10.05 -8.02
N SER A 230 13.65 -8.82 -7.51
CA SER A 230 14.10 -7.64 -8.26
C SER A 230 15.57 -7.71 -8.68
N LYS A 231 16.39 -8.43 -7.91
CA LYS A 231 17.83 -8.62 -8.14
C LYS A 231 18.19 -9.94 -8.82
N GLN A 232 17.21 -10.82 -9.06
CA GLN A 232 17.42 -12.16 -9.62
C GLN A 232 18.45 -12.97 -8.79
N ASP A 233 18.33 -12.92 -7.46
CA ASP A 233 19.25 -13.54 -6.48
C ASP A 233 18.60 -14.70 -5.70
N GLY A 234 17.40 -15.12 -6.13
CA GLY A 234 16.63 -16.20 -5.52
C GLY A 234 15.96 -15.83 -4.19
N SER A 235 15.96 -14.55 -3.83
CA SER A 235 15.32 -14.10 -2.58
C SER A 235 13.81 -14.22 -2.59
N VAL A 236 13.17 -14.11 -3.77
CA VAL A 236 11.75 -14.35 -3.97
C VAL A 236 11.55 -15.32 -5.11
N MET A 237 10.98 -16.49 -4.78
CA MET A 237 10.66 -17.51 -5.77
C MET A 237 9.16 -17.56 -6.01
N LEU A 238 8.78 -17.76 -7.26
CA LEU A 238 7.44 -18.16 -7.67
C LEU A 238 7.47 -19.58 -8.17
N TRP A 239 6.51 -20.39 -7.76
CA TRP A 239 6.27 -21.72 -8.34
C TRP A 239 4.78 -21.99 -8.43
N TYR A 240 4.42 -23.01 -9.23
CA TYR A 240 3.04 -23.47 -9.26
C TYR A 240 2.92 -24.99 -9.22
N THR A 241 1.78 -25.43 -8.71
CA THR A 241 1.26 -26.80 -8.78
C THR A 241 -0.04 -26.81 -9.57
N ASP A 242 -0.54 -27.99 -9.91
CA ASP A 242 -1.85 -28.25 -10.52
C ASP A 242 -2.28 -29.63 -9.94
N LYS A 243 -2.79 -29.56 -8.70
CA LYS A 243 -3.01 -30.76 -7.87
C LYS A 243 -4.17 -31.59 -8.33
N ASP A 244 -5.21 -30.96 -8.88
CA ASP A 244 -6.39 -31.62 -9.40
C ASP A 244 -6.36 -31.88 -10.91
N ASN A 245 -5.28 -31.47 -11.59
CA ASN A 245 -5.05 -31.64 -13.04
C ASN A 245 -6.14 -31.00 -13.91
N ASN A 246 -6.69 -29.85 -13.48
CA ASN A 246 -7.69 -29.11 -14.22
C ASN A 246 -7.10 -28.10 -15.22
N SER A 247 -5.76 -28.00 -15.29
CA SER A 247 -5.00 -27.06 -16.10
C SER A 247 -5.10 -25.59 -15.63
N LEU A 248 -5.56 -25.38 -14.40
CA LEU A 248 -5.41 -24.14 -13.67
C LEU A 248 -4.32 -24.33 -12.59
N TYR A 249 -3.66 -23.26 -12.20
CA TYR A 249 -2.45 -23.36 -11.38
C TYR A 249 -2.64 -22.69 -10.03
N GLU A 250 -2.26 -23.41 -8.97
CA GLU A 250 -2.06 -22.83 -7.65
C GLU A 250 -0.66 -22.20 -7.60
N ILE A 251 -0.61 -20.88 -7.60
CA ILE A 251 0.63 -20.11 -7.51
C ILE A 251 1.05 -19.94 -6.05
N SER A 252 2.30 -20.21 -5.78
CA SER A 252 2.97 -19.83 -4.53
C SER A 252 4.08 -18.82 -4.83
N ILE A 253 4.17 -17.78 -4.01
CA ILE A 253 5.24 -16.77 -4.03
C ILE A 253 5.84 -16.74 -2.64
N GLY A 254 7.14 -17.02 -2.53
CA GLY A 254 7.75 -17.12 -1.22
C GLY A 254 9.15 -16.54 -1.12
N SER A 255 9.50 -16.15 0.10
CA SER A 255 10.82 -15.66 0.46
C SER A 255 11.38 -16.41 1.66
N GLU A 256 12.69 -16.42 1.81
CA GLU A 256 13.40 -17.12 2.90
C GLU A 256 12.93 -16.66 4.30
N ASN A 257 12.56 -15.38 4.44
CA ASN A 257 12.17 -14.77 5.72
C ASN A 257 10.65 -14.67 5.90
N GLY A 258 9.86 -15.23 5.00
CA GLY A 258 8.40 -15.28 5.09
C GLY A 258 7.67 -13.94 4.86
N SER A 259 8.39 -12.89 4.47
CA SER A 259 7.81 -11.61 4.03
C SER A 259 8.28 -11.31 2.62
N VAL A 260 7.32 -11.10 1.73
CA VAL A 260 7.56 -10.73 0.33
C VAL A 260 7.23 -9.26 0.17
N GLU A 261 8.21 -8.43 -0.18
CA GLU A 261 7.99 -7.01 -0.42
C GLU A 261 7.47 -6.77 -1.84
N ALA A 262 6.36 -6.03 -1.93
CA ALA A 262 5.89 -5.53 -3.22
C ALA A 262 6.80 -4.40 -3.72
N ASN A 263 7.00 -4.35 -5.04
CA ASN A 263 7.73 -3.23 -5.63
C ASN A 263 6.96 -1.91 -5.43
N THR A 264 7.67 -0.78 -5.51
CA THR A 264 7.08 0.57 -5.38
C THR A 264 5.94 0.82 -6.38
N ASN A 265 5.96 0.16 -7.54
CA ASN A 265 4.90 0.21 -8.53
C ASN A 265 4.17 -1.15 -8.61
N GLY A 266 3.04 -1.26 -7.92
CA GLY A 266 2.15 -2.42 -7.98
C GLY A 266 1.08 -2.35 -9.06
N SER A 267 1.26 -1.49 -10.08
CA SER A 267 0.23 -1.30 -11.11
C SER A 267 -0.03 -2.59 -11.89
N GLY A 268 -1.27 -3.07 -11.81
CA GLY A 268 -1.73 -4.26 -12.51
C GLY A 268 -1.22 -5.59 -11.95
N MET A 269 -0.55 -5.62 -10.79
CA MET A 269 0.10 -6.82 -10.24
C MET A 269 -0.84 -8.03 -10.21
N PHE A 270 -2.07 -7.87 -9.73
CA PHE A 270 -3.09 -8.92 -9.66
C PHE A 270 -4.29 -8.64 -10.60
N ALA A 271 -4.06 -7.92 -11.69
CA ALA A 271 -5.10 -7.65 -12.69
C ALA A 271 -5.42 -8.87 -13.55
N TYR A 272 -6.67 -8.94 -14.06
CA TYR A 272 -7.13 -9.97 -15.00
C TYR A 272 -7.02 -11.41 -14.50
N LEU A 273 -7.18 -11.64 -13.21
CA LEU A 273 -7.21 -12.98 -12.60
C LEU A 273 -8.64 -13.55 -12.73
N ASP A 274 -8.98 -14.04 -13.93
CA ASP A 274 -10.35 -14.41 -14.29
C ASP A 274 -10.87 -15.68 -13.57
N ASN A 275 -9.98 -16.52 -12.99
CA ASN A 275 -10.35 -17.77 -12.31
C ASN A 275 -10.06 -17.74 -10.81
N VAL A 276 -9.49 -16.64 -10.29
CA VAL A 276 -9.20 -16.50 -8.84
C VAL A 276 -10.42 -15.95 -8.12
N SER A 277 -10.98 -16.71 -7.18
CA SER A 277 -12.14 -16.29 -6.39
C SER A 277 -11.76 -15.62 -5.06
N THR A 278 -10.64 -16.01 -4.47
CA THR A 278 -10.11 -15.47 -3.22
C THR A 278 -8.60 -15.29 -3.32
N LEU A 279 -8.06 -14.26 -2.66
CA LEU A 279 -6.63 -14.00 -2.58
C LEU A 279 -6.19 -13.93 -1.12
N ASP A 280 -5.15 -14.69 -0.77
CA ASP A 280 -4.42 -14.54 0.49
C ASP A 280 -3.12 -13.77 0.24
N LEU A 281 -3.14 -12.49 0.58
CA LEU A 281 -2.00 -11.58 0.45
C LEU A 281 -1.43 -11.17 1.80
N SER A 282 -1.72 -11.91 2.88
CA SER A 282 -1.32 -11.58 4.25
C SER A 282 0.21 -11.50 4.45
N GLY A 283 0.97 -12.20 3.60
CA GLY A 283 2.44 -12.17 3.60
C GLY A 283 3.07 -11.11 2.67
N LEU A 284 2.25 -10.26 2.01
CA LEU A 284 2.73 -9.23 1.08
C LEU A 284 2.94 -7.91 1.82
N ASP A 285 4.18 -7.46 1.94
CA ASP A 285 4.51 -6.12 2.45
C ASP A 285 4.32 -5.07 1.35
N THR A 286 3.37 -4.16 1.56
CA THR A 286 3.03 -3.08 0.62
C THR A 286 3.55 -1.70 1.06
N SER A 287 4.30 -1.64 2.17
CA SER A 287 4.73 -0.39 2.83
C SER A 287 5.58 0.53 1.95
N ASN A 288 6.18 0.01 0.88
CA ASN A 288 6.97 0.79 -0.07
C ASN A 288 6.22 1.16 -1.36
N MET A 289 4.96 0.73 -1.50
CA MET A 289 4.18 1.03 -2.69
C MET A 289 3.79 2.50 -2.79
N THR A 290 4.00 3.07 -3.98
CA THR A 290 3.56 4.43 -4.33
C THR A 290 2.41 4.42 -5.33
N SER A 291 2.22 3.31 -6.05
CA SER A 291 1.12 3.12 -7.00
C SER A 291 0.45 1.77 -6.80
N MET A 292 -0.87 1.80 -6.60
CA MET A 292 -1.76 0.63 -6.62
C MET A 292 -2.77 0.73 -7.79
N SER A 293 -2.41 1.50 -8.83
CA SER A 293 -3.26 1.66 -10.01
C SER A 293 -3.54 0.32 -10.67
N LYS A 294 -4.81 0.01 -10.98
CA LYS A 294 -5.21 -1.25 -11.64
C LYS A 294 -4.79 -2.54 -10.90
N MET A 295 -4.45 -2.47 -9.60
CA MET A 295 -3.85 -3.61 -8.91
C MET A 295 -4.68 -4.89 -9.03
N PHE A 296 -6.02 -4.80 -8.96
CA PHE A 296 -6.97 -5.91 -9.12
C PHE A 296 -7.88 -5.73 -10.34
N TYR A 297 -7.46 -4.91 -11.29
CA TYR A 297 -8.25 -4.53 -12.48
C TYR A 297 -8.77 -5.76 -13.25
N ASN A 298 -10.10 -5.79 -13.52
CA ASN A 298 -10.74 -6.88 -14.27
C ASN A 298 -10.54 -8.30 -13.69
N SER A 299 -10.28 -8.44 -12.39
CA SER A 299 -10.27 -9.75 -11.71
C SER A 299 -11.72 -10.15 -11.37
N LYS A 300 -12.44 -10.60 -12.39
CA LYS A 300 -13.90 -10.72 -12.39
C LYS A 300 -14.45 -11.77 -11.44
N SER A 301 -13.72 -12.87 -11.23
CA SER A 301 -14.15 -13.97 -10.36
C SER A 301 -13.93 -13.69 -8.88
N LEU A 302 -13.21 -12.63 -8.53
CA LEU A 302 -12.88 -12.29 -7.16
C LEU A 302 -14.15 -11.95 -6.37
N THR A 303 -14.45 -12.73 -5.33
CA THR A 303 -15.62 -12.56 -4.47
C THR A 303 -15.25 -11.92 -3.13
N ASN A 304 -14.05 -12.19 -2.66
CA ASN A 304 -13.50 -11.65 -1.41
C ASN A 304 -11.99 -11.48 -1.51
N ILE A 305 -11.47 -10.50 -0.80
CA ILE A 305 -10.04 -10.22 -0.70
C ILE A 305 -9.72 -9.69 0.70
N ASP A 306 -8.69 -10.24 1.33
CA ASP A 306 -8.17 -9.73 2.60
C ASP A 306 -7.07 -8.69 2.33
N LEU A 307 -7.34 -7.44 2.70
CA LEU A 307 -6.43 -6.31 2.56
C LEU A 307 -6.00 -5.77 3.93
N SER A 308 -6.29 -6.47 5.02
CA SER A 308 -6.02 -6.00 6.40
C SER A 308 -4.53 -5.73 6.66
N GLY A 309 -3.63 -6.44 5.95
CA GLY A 309 -2.17 -6.25 6.00
C GLY A 309 -1.64 -5.12 5.11
N PHE A 310 -2.47 -4.46 4.31
CA PHE A 310 -1.98 -3.45 3.36
C PHE A 310 -1.62 -2.13 4.04
N ASP A 311 -0.38 -1.70 3.91
CA ASP A 311 0.05 -0.33 4.21
C ASP A 311 -0.04 0.53 2.94
N THR A 312 -0.96 1.48 2.94
CA THR A 312 -1.19 2.40 1.83
C THR A 312 -0.64 3.82 2.07
N SER A 313 0.12 4.02 3.16
CA SER A 313 0.57 5.34 3.64
C SER A 313 1.48 6.11 2.67
N LYS A 314 2.09 5.43 1.69
CA LYS A 314 2.92 6.03 0.64
C LYS A 314 2.22 6.12 -0.72
N VAL A 315 1.02 5.58 -0.86
CA VAL A 315 0.33 5.46 -2.15
C VAL A 315 -0.16 6.83 -2.63
N VAL A 316 0.14 7.15 -3.88
CA VAL A 316 -0.23 8.41 -4.56
C VAL A 316 -1.38 8.20 -5.54
N THR A 317 -1.53 7.00 -6.10
CA THR A 317 -2.62 6.70 -7.05
C THR A 317 -3.23 5.33 -6.78
N MET A 318 -4.57 5.31 -6.74
CA MET A 318 -5.41 4.12 -6.65
C MET A 318 -6.38 4.01 -7.83
N SER A 319 -6.04 4.66 -8.96
CA SER A 319 -6.92 4.67 -10.13
C SER A 319 -7.18 3.26 -10.65
N TYR A 320 -8.45 2.95 -10.94
CA TYR A 320 -8.88 1.63 -11.44
C TYR A 320 -8.55 0.43 -10.54
N MET A 321 -8.23 0.66 -9.23
CA MET A 321 -7.69 -0.41 -8.36
C MET A 321 -8.55 -1.67 -8.35
N PHE A 322 -9.88 -1.52 -8.28
CA PHE A 322 -10.86 -2.62 -8.27
C PHE A 322 -11.80 -2.59 -9.49
N ASP A 323 -11.50 -1.76 -10.52
CA ASP A 323 -12.38 -1.68 -11.69
C ASP A 323 -12.55 -3.04 -12.37
N GLY A 324 -13.79 -3.43 -12.57
CA GLY A 324 -14.14 -4.70 -13.22
C GLY A 324 -14.11 -5.93 -12.28
N CYS A 325 -13.94 -5.76 -10.98
CA CYS A 325 -14.15 -6.83 -9.99
C CYS A 325 -15.65 -7.10 -9.82
N THR A 326 -16.27 -7.67 -10.86
CA THR A 326 -17.73 -7.72 -10.99
C THR A 326 -18.42 -8.60 -9.96
N ASN A 327 -17.73 -9.61 -9.43
CA ASN A 327 -18.28 -10.56 -8.43
C ASN A 327 -17.92 -10.18 -6.99
N LEU A 328 -17.16 -9.10 -6.78
CA LEU A 328 -16.77 -8.66 -5.44
C LEU A 328 -18.00 -8.22 -4.66
N GLU A 329 -18.34 -8.96 -3.59
CA GLU A 329 -19.53 -8.70 -2.78
C GLU A 329 -19.26 -7.83 -1.57
N ASN A 330 -18.11 -8.05 -0.92
CA ASN A 330 -17.66 -7.36 0.27
C ASN A 330 -16.22 -6.89 0.06
N LEU A 331 -15.91 -5.70 0.53
CA LEU A 331 -14.57 -5.13 0.45
C LEU A 331 -14.32 -4.27 1.69
N ASP A 332 -13.37 -4.68 2.52
CA ASP A 332 -12.91 -3.89 3.65
C ASP A 332 -11.68 -3.07 3.24
N VAL A 333 -11.81 -1.76 3.30
CA VAL A 333 -10.76 -0.77 3.04
C VAL A 333 -10.61 0.22 4.22
N THR A 334 -11.12 -0.15 5.39
CA THR A 334 -11.11 0.72 6.58
C THR A 334 -9.72 0.98 7.13
N ASN A 335 -8.73 0.10 6.83
CA ASN A 335 -7.32 0.30 7.15
C ASN A 335 -6.56 1.19 6.15
N PHE A 336 -7.18 1.60 5.04
CA PHE A 336 -6.47 2.39 4.02
C PHE A 336 -6.17 3.82 4.51
N ASN A 337 -4.90 4.19 4.46
CA ASN A 337 -4.44 5.56 4.62
C ASN A 337 -4.35 6.21 3.25
N THR A 338 -5.33 7.07 2.93
CA THR A 338 -5.42 7.74 1.62
C THR A 338 -4.90 9.18 1.62
N SER A 339 -4.26 9.62 2.70
CA SER A 339 -3.84 11.02 2.89
C SER A 339 -2.87 11.55 1.81
N LYS A 340 -2.15 10.67 1.10
CA LYS A 340 -1.27 11.05 -0.02
C LYS A 340 -1.88 10.81 -1.40
N VAL A 341 -3.07 10.21 -1.48
CA VAL A 341 -3.68 9.86 -2.76
C VAL A 341 -4.18 11.11 -3.48
N ILE A 342 -3.76 11.26 -4.73
CA ILE A 342 -4.17 12.37 -5.61
C ILE A 342 -5.12 11.93 -6.72
N ASN A 343 -5.20 10.62 -7.01
CA ASN A 343 -6.02 10.09 -8.09
C ASN A 343 -6.77 8.82 -7.66
N MET A 344 -8.12 8.93 -7.62
CA MET A 344 -9.06 7.84 -7.33
C MET A 344 -9.99 7.56 -8.53
N TYR A 345 -9.56 7.94 -9.74
CA TYR A 345 -10.34 7.74 -10.96
C TYR A 345 -10.74 6.27 -11.14
N ALA A 346 -12.04 6.01 -11.30
CA ALA A 346 -12.59 4.68 -11.54
C ALA A 346 -12.20 3.59 -10.48
N MET A 347 -11.88 3.99 -9.23
CA MET A 347 -11.34 3.07 -8.22
C MET A 347 -12.21 1.84 -7.99
N PHE A 348 -13.55 2.00 -7.96
CA PHE A 348 -14.53 0.93 -7.75
C PHE A 348 -15.47 0.76 -8.96
N MET A 349 -15.08 1.28 -10.14
CA MET A 349 -15.89 1.18 -11.35
C MET A 349 -16.22 -0.29 -11.66
N ASN A 350 -17.44 -0.59 -12.11
CA ASN A 350 -17.89 -1.94 -12.46
C ASN A 350 -17.86 -3.00 -11.33
N CYS A 351 -17.75 -2.60 -10.06
CA CYS A 351 -17.94 -3.50 -8.92
C CYS A 351 -19.44 -3.78 -8.74
N SER A 352 -20.03 -4.50 -9.71
CA SER A 352 -21.49 -4.57 -9.87
C SER A 352 -22.21 -5.35 -8.75
N ASN A 353 -21.52 -6.24 -8.04
CA ASN A 353 -22.07 -7.03 -6.93
C ASN A 353 -21.74 -6.44 -5.55
N LEU A 354 -20.99 -5.34 -5.47
CA LEU A 354 -20.64 -4.70 -4.20
C LEU A 354 -21.90 -4.13 -3.55
N LYS A 355 -22.20 -4.60 -2.33
CA LYS A 355 -23.44 -4.28 -1.60
C LYS A 355 -23.29 -3.13 -0.64
N GLU A 356 -22.15 -3.07 0.03
CA GLU A 356 -21.79 -2.08 1.05
C GLU A 356 -20.31 -1.69 0.88
N LEU A 357 -19.98 -0.46 1.23
CA LEU A 357 -18.62 0.06 1.19
C LEU A 357 -18.45 1.13 2.28
N ASP A 358 -17.56 0.87 3.23
CA ASP A 358 -17.21 1.83 4.28
C ASP A 358 -15.95 2.60 3.87
N LEU A 359 -16.11 3.91 3.67
CA LEU A 359 -15.05 4.85 3.30
C LEU A 359 -14.77 5.85 4.42
N SER A 360 -15.16 5.55 5.66
CA SER A 360 -15.00 6.47 6.80
C SER A 360 -13.55 6.82 7.12
N SER A 361 -12.60 5.94 6.75
CA SER A 361 -11.15 6.17 6.89
C SER A 361 -10.53 7.04 5.78
N PHE A 362 -11.25 7.28 4.67
CA PHE A 362 -10.66 7.96 3.51
C PHE A 362 -10.44 9.45 3.77
N ASP A 363 -9.19 9.88 3.74
CA ASP A 363 -8.82 11.29 3.59
C ASP A 363 -8.69 11.63 2.10
N THR A 364 -9.63 12.43 1.60
CA THR A 364 -9.67 12.83 0.18
C THR A 364 -9.15 14.24 -0.07
N SER A 365 -8.54 14.87 0.94
CA SER A 365 -8.10 16.29 0.90
C SER A 365 -7.05 16.61 -0.17
N ASN A 366 -6.36 15.58 -0.69
CA ASN A 366 -5.38 15.72 -1.77
C ASN A 366 -5.88 15.23 -3.13
N VAL A 367 -7.07 14.64 -3.19
CA VAL A 367 -7.60 14.05 -4.43
C VAL A 367 -8.02 15.13 -5.43
N THR A 368 -7.59 14.97 -6.68
CA THR A 368 -7.89 15.88 -7.79
C THR A 368 -8.85 15.28 -8.83
N ASN A 369 -8.95 13.94 -8.88
CA ASN A 369 -9.76 13.23 -9.84
C ASN A 369 -10.55 12.10 -9.18
N MET A 370 -11.90 12.19 -9.24
CA MET A 370 -12.88 11.21 -8.76
C MET A 370 -13.83 10.76 -9.87
N GLY A 371 -13.51 11.03 -11.14
CA GLY A 371 -14.35 10.61 -12.27
C GLY A 371 -14.55 9.10 -12.25
N HIS A 372 -15.77 8.62 -12.56
CA HIS A 372 -16.14 7.21 -12.62
C HIS A 372 -15.93 6.39 -11.33
N MET A 373 -15.64 7.04 -10.17
CA MET A 373 -15.19 6.33 -8.97
C MET A 373 -16.12 5.19 -8.53
N PHE A 374 -17.44 5.35 -8.67
CA PHE A 374 -18.45 4.34 -8.32
C PHE A 374 -19.33 3.96 -9.50
N GLU A 375 -18.92 4.21 -10.74
CA GLU A 375 -19.74 3.88 -11.91
C GLU A 375 -20.05 2.38 -11.97
N ASN A 376 -21.31 2.01 -12.28
CA ASN A 376 -21.79 0.64 -12.39
C ASN A 376 -21.69 -0.22 -11.09
N CYS A 377 -21.63 0.39 -9.89
CA CYS A 377 -21.81 -0.35 -8.63
C CYS A 377 -23.30 -0.63 -8.41
N LYS A 378 -23.85 -1.55 -9.21
CA LYS A 378 -25.30 -1.73 -9.39
C LYS A 378 -26.05 -2.15 -8.13
N LEU A 379 -25.42 -2.92 -7.22
CA LEU A 379 -26.04 -3.41 -5.98
C LEU A 379 -25.77 -2.52 -4.77
N LEU A 380 -24.97 -1.45 -4.91
CA LEU A 380 -24.64 -0.53 -3.82
C LEU A 380 -25.89 0.29 -3.44
N LYS A 381 -26.37 0.10 -2.20
CA LYS A 381 -27.61 0.70 -1.71
C LYS A 381 -27.41 1.99 -0.94
N LYS A 382 -26.30 2.10 -0.23
CA LYS A 382 -25.92 3.23 0.61
C LYS A 382 -24.46 3.55 0.42
N LEU A 383 -24.13 4.83 0.47
CA LEU A 383 -22.77 5.32 0.39
C LEU A 383 -22.66 6.55 1.29
N ASN A 384 -21.82 6.46 2.32
CA ASN A 384 -21.54 7.57 3.22
C ASN A 384 -20.30 8.34 2.73
N LEU A 385 -20.48 9.61 2.35
CA LEU A 385 -19.43 10.47 1.82
C LEU A 385 -19.25 11.75 2.65
N LEU A 386 -19.78 11.80 3.87
CA LEU A 386 -19.76 13.02 4.70
C LEU A 386 -18.35 13.45 5.13
N ASN A 387 -17.39 12.52 5.15
CA ASN A 387 -15.98 12.80 5.42
C ASN A 387 -15.18 13.25 4.19
N PHE A 388 -15.77 13.21 2.98
CA PHE A 388 -15.05 13.58 1.76
C PHE A 388 -14.77 15.09 1.70
N ASN A 389 -13.49 15.43 1.60
CA ASN A 389 -13.05 16.78 1.26
C ASN A 389 -12.73 16.84 -0.24
N THR A 390 -13.61 17.48 -1.01
CA THR A 390 -13.48 17.55 -2.47
C THR A 390 -12.94 18.89 -2.98
N SER A 391 -12.37 19.71 -2.09
CA SER A 391 -11.94 21.08 -2.43
C SER A 391 -10.85 21.17 -3.52
N LYS A 392 -10.07 20.10 -3.73
CA LYS A 392 -9.08 20.04 -4.81
C LYS A 392 -9.56 19.30 -6.06
N VAL A 393 -10.74 18.70 -6.02
CA VAL A 393 -11.24 17.88 -7.14
C VAL A 393 -11.63 18.76 -8.32
N THR A 394 -11.15 18.38 -9.50
CA THR A 394 -11.44 19.06 -10.77
C THR A 394 -12.34 18.25 -11.70
N GLN A 395 -12.45 16.92 -11.48
CA GLN A 395 -13.20 16.00 -12.31
C GLN A 395 -14.06 15.07 -11.46
N MET A 396 -15.38 15.11 -11.67
CA MET A 396 -16.39 14.26 -11.02
C MET A 396 -17.37 13.64 -12.04
N HIS A 397 -17.02 13.65 -13.33
CA HIS A 397 -17.88 13.11 -14.37
C HIS A 397 -18.16 11.63 -14.13
N ALA A 398 -19.37 11.19 -14.41
CA ALA A 398 -19.84 9.81 -14.27
C ALA A 398 -19.62 9.15 -12.89
N MET A 399 -19.38 9.95 -11.82
CA MET A 399 -18.99 9.40 -10.50
C MET A 399 -19.95 8.37 -9.94
N PHE A 400 -21.26 8.52 -10.19
CA PHE A 400 -22.31 7.61 -9.71
C PHE A 400 -23.13 7.00 -10.85
N THR A 401 -22.66 7.01 -12.08
CA THR A 401 -23.39 6.47 -13.24
C THR A 401 -23.81 5.02 -13.01
N ASN A 402 -25.08 4.70 -13.35
CA ASN A 402 -25.68 3.35 -13.28
C ASN A 402 -25.67 2.70 -11.89
N ASN A 403 -25.68 3.48 -10.83
CA ASN A 403 -25.91 2.97 -9.46
C ASN A 403 -27.42 2.77 -9.24
N VAL A 404 -27.96 1.74 -9.89
CA VAL A 404 -29.42 1.53 -9.99
C VAL A 404 -30.09 1.21 -8.66
N SER A 405 -29.35 0.70 -7.65
CA SER A 405 -29.89 0.38 -6.31
C SER A 405 -29.78 1.53 -5.31
N LEU A 406 -29.07 2.61 -5.65
CA LEU A 406 -28.85 3.75 -4.75
C LEU A 406 -30.12 4.58 -4.60
N ASN A 407 -30.61 4.73 -3.35
CA ASN A 407 -31.86 5.42 -3.06
C ASN A 407 -31.70 6.91 -2.74
N SER A 408 -30.63 7.27 -2.07
CA SER A 408 -30.33 8.65 -1.68
C SER A 408 -28.84 8.90 -1.66
N LEU A 409 -28.44 10.15 -1.89
CA LEU A 409 -27.07 10.63 -1.77
C LEU A 409 -27.03 11.91 -0.96
N ASP A 410 -26.16 11.95 0.05
CA ASP A 410 -25.83 13.18 0.78
C ASP A 410 -24.45 13.66 0.33
N LEU A 411 -24.45 14.78 -0.40
CA LEU A 411 -23.26 15.46 -0.91
C LEU A 411 -23.04 16.81 -0.20
N SER A 412 -23.57 16.95 1.03
CA SER A 412 -23.48 18.21 1.79
C SER A 412 -22.04 18.61 2.15
N SER A 413 -21.12 17.64 2.21
CA SER A 413 -19.68 17.87 2.42
C SER A 413 -18.93 18.34 1.16
N PHE A 414 -19.52 18.16 -0.03
CA PHE A 414 -18.81 18.39 -1.29
C PHE A 414 -18.59 19.88 -1.56
N ASN A 415 -17.32 20.23 -1.77
CA ASN A 415 -16.90 21.50 -2.34
C ASN A 415 -16.53 21.28 -3.81
N THR A 416 -17.37 21.78 -4.73
CA THR A 416 -17.20 21.59 -6.17
C THR A 416 -16.69 22.83 -6.90
N SER A 417 -16.15 23.82 -6.17
CA SER A 417 -15.70 25.10 -6.74
C SER A 417 -14.62 24.98 -7.82
N ASN A 418 -13.84 23.89 -7.81
CA ASN A 418 -12.81 23.61 -8.81
C ASN A 418 -13.27 22.62 -9.91
N VAL A 419 -14.49 22.09 -9.81
CA VAL A 419 -14.98 21.08 -10.73
C VAL A 419 -15.38 21.72 -12.07
N THR A 420 -14.91 21.12 -13.16
CA THR A 420 -15.19 21.59 -14.53
C THR A 420 -16.07 20.65 -15.34
N ARG A 421 -16.26 19.40 -14.89
CA ARG A 421 -16.96 18.33 -15.57
C ARG A 421 -17.90 17.60 -14.61
N LEU A 422 -19.22 17.64 -14.87
CA LEU A 422 -20.26 16.94 -14.12
C LEU A 422 -21.15 16.08 -15.02
N GLU A 423 -20.76 15.91 -16.29
CA GLU A 423 -21.54 15.08 -17.21
C GLU A 423 -21.67 13.64 -16.69
N TYR A 424 -22.85 13.04 -16.91
CA TYR A 424 -23.22 11.69 -16.47
C TYR A 424 -23.20 11.44 -14.95
N MET A 425 -22.99 12.46 -14.09
CA MET A 425 -22.72 12.23 -12.66
C MET A 425 -23.70 11.29 -11.97
N PHE A 426 -25.00 11.39 -12.29
CA PHE A 426 -26.08 10.55 -11.72
C PHE A 426 -26.82 9.77 -12.81
N SER A 427 -26.28 9.68 -14.02
CA SER A 427 -26.95 9.00 -15.15
C SER A 427 -27.25 7.54 -14.79
N GLY A 428 -28.48 7.09 -15.06
CA GLY A 428 -28.89 5.72 -14.81
C GLY A 428 -29.13 5.35 -13.33
N CYS A 429 -29.11 6.32 -12.40
CA CYS A 429 -29.47 6.09 -11.00
C CYS A 429 -31.00 5.97 -10.86
N ALA A 430 -31.57 4.86 -11.37
CA ALA A 430 -33.02 4.71 -11.56
C ALA A 430 -33.83 4.78 -10.26
N ASN A 431 -33.29 4.29 -9.13
CA ASN A 431 -33.98 4.29 -7.83
C ASN A 431 -33.68 5.52 -6.97
N LEU A 432 -32.86 6.44 -7.44
CA LEU A 432 -32.49 7.64 -6.69
C LEU A 432 -33.73 8.54 -6.52
N THR A 433 -34.11 8.81 -5.27
CA THR A 433 -35.27 9.63 -4.92
C THR A 433 -34.89 10.99 -4.37
N ASN A 434 -33.69 11.10 -3.78
CA ASN A 434 -33.21 12.32 -3.12
C ASN A 434 -31.72 12.52 -3.28
N ILE A 435 -31.32 13.77 -3.54
CA ILE A 435 -29.93 14.23 -3.52
C ILE A 435 -29.87 15.48 -2.66
N ILE A 436 -29.00 15.46 -1.63
CA ILE A 436 -28.77 16.63 -0.77
C ILE A 436 -27.48 17.29 -1.23
N PHE A 437 -27.58 18.51 -1.75
CA PHE A 437 -26.43 19.35 -2.07
C PHE A 437 -26.15 20.30 -0.89
N GLY A 438 -24.88 20.42 -0.49
CA GLY A 438 -24.44 21.38 0.52
C GLY A 438 -24.25 22.79 -0.04
N ASN A 439 -24.03 23.75 0.84
CA ASN A 439 -23.80 25.16 0.45
C ASN A 439 -22.52 25.35 -0.39
N ASN A 440 -21.58 24.43 -0.31
CA ASN A 440 -20.32 24.45 -1.08
C ASN A 440 -20.42 23.70 -2.42
N PHE A 441 -21.59 23.15 -2.78
CA PHE A 441 -21.79 22.54 -4.08
C PHE A 441 -21.94 23.64 -5.15
N ASN A 442 -20.80 24.08 -5.64
CA ASN A 442 -20.68 25.25 -6.54
C ASN A 442 -20.44 24.78 -7.98
N THR A 443 -21.29 25.20 -8.92
CA THR A 443 -21.21 24.81 -10.33
C THR A 443 -20.65 25.91 -11.24
N SER A 444 -20.17 27.04 -10.69
CA SER A 444 -19.73 28.20 -11.45
C SER A 444 -18.56 27.99 -12.42
N ASN A 445 -17.81 26.87 -12.27
CA ASN A 445 -16.73 26.50 -13.17
C ASN A 445 -17.09 25.34 -14.12
N VAL A 446 -18.29 24.78 -13.99
CA VAL A 446 -18.74 23.64 -14.80
C VAL A 446 -19.04 24.09 -16.24
N LYS A 447 -18.50 23.34 -17.19
CA LYS A 447 -18.69 23.59 -18.64
C LYS A 447 -19.62 22.58 -19.31
N ASN A 448 -19.75 21.37 -18.75
CA ASN A 448 -20.57 20.31 -19.30
C ASN A 448 -21.43 19.65 -18.21
N MET A 449 -22.76 19.65 -18.43
CA MET A 449 -23.77 19.01 -17.57
C MET A 449 -24.60 17.99 -18.37
N SER A 450 -24.12 17.54 -19.53
CA SER A 450 -24.84 16.57 -20.36
C SER A 450 -25.09 15.27 -19.60
N TYR A 451 -26.25 14.68 -19.79
CA TYR A 451 -26.67 13.41 -19.18
C TYR A 451 -26.64 13.37 -17.63
N MET A 452 -26.52 14.52 -16.95
CA MET A 452 -26.26 14.56 -15.50
C MET A 452 -27.28 13.77 -14.67
N TYR A 453 -28.57 13.82 -15.03
CA TYR A 453 -29.68 13.10 -14.38
C TYR A 453 -30.41 12.15 -15.33
N ASN A 454 -29.80 11.83 -16.48
CA ASN A 454 -30.40 10.93 -17.47
C ASN A 454 -30.83 9.61 -16.82
N GLY A 455 -32.08 9.19 -17.02
CA GLY A 455 -32.59 7.92 -16.48
C GLY A 455 -32.79 7.86 -14.95
N CYS A 456 -32.79 9.01 -14.25
CA CYS A 456 -33.16 9.08 -12.83
C CYS A 456 -34.69 8.94 -12.69
N LYS A 457 -35.19 7.72 -12.91
CA LYS A 457 -36.63 7.45 -13.09
C LYS A 457 -37.48 7.75 -11.86
N ASN A 458 -36.95 7.55 -10.65
CA ASN A 458 -37.67 7.74 -9.39
C ASN A 458 -37.43 9.11 -8.75
N LEU A 459 -36.61 9.98 -9.37
CA LEU A 459 -36.37 11.33 -8.87
C LEU A 459 -37.58 12.20 -9.09
N SER A 460 -38.34 12.44 -8.04
CA SER A 460 -39.62 13.23 -8.12
C SER A 460 -39.41 14.73 -7.92
N THR A 461 -38.37 15.11 -7.19
CA THR A 461 -38.00 16.51 -6.91
C THR A 461 -36.48 16.65 -6.86
N ILE A 462 -35.98 17.81 -7.22
CA ILE A 462 -34.57 18.16 -7.10
C ILE A 462 -34.41 19.66 -6.83
N ASN A 463 -33.55 20.00 -5.88
CA ASN A 463 -33.23 21.41 -5.59
C ASN A 463 -31.97 21.83 -6.37
N LEU A 464 -32.15 22.68 -7.39
CA LEU A 464 -31.09 23.22 -8.23
C LEU A 464 -30.91 24.74 -8.02
N SER A 465 -31.47 25.32 -6.98
CA SER A 465 -31.46 26.78 -6.76
C SER A 465 -30.05 27.37 -6.61
N GLY A 466 -29.09 26.58 -6.11
CA GLY A 466 -27.68 26.97 -5.97
C GLY A 466 -26.82 26.76 -7.23
N PHE A 467 -27.40 26.28 -8.35
CA PHE A 467 -26.61 26.01 -9.55
C PHE A 467 -26.38 27.28 -10.37
N ASP A 468 -25.10 27.61 -10.55
CA ASP A 468 -24.66 28.60 -11.53
C ASP A 468 -24.29 27.91 -12.83
N THR A 469 -25.03 28.16 -13.90
CA THR A 469 -24.83 27.57 -15.22
C THR A 469 -24.22 28.53 -16.24
N SER A 470 -23.71 29.68 -15.81
CA SER A 470 -23.22 30.75 -16.68
C SER A 470 -22.02 30.37 -17.57
N LYS A 471 -21.32 29.29 -17.26
CA LYS A 471 -20.21 28.73 -18.08
C LYS A 471 -20.57 27.45 -18.82
N VAL A 472 -21.75 26.90 -18.61
CA VAL A 472 -22.18 25.65 -19.23
C VAL A 472 -22.46 25.87 -20.71
N THR A 473 -21.91 24.98 -21.56
CA THR A 473 -22.08 24.98 -23.01
C THR A 473 -22.93 23.81 -23.51
N ASN A 474 -23.02 22.72 -22.74
CA ASN A 474 -23.73 21.51 -23.12
C ASN A 474 -24.64 21.00 -21.98
N MET A 475 -25.95 20.86 -22.29
CA MET A 475 -26.99 20.30 -21.40
C MET A 475 -27.81 19.20 -22.09
N ASN A 476 -27.27 18.58 -23.17
CA ASN A 476 -28.02 17.54 -23.86
C ASN A 476 -28.34 16.37 -22.93
N TYR A 477 -29.51 15.76 -23.08
CA TYR A 477 -30.01 14.63 -22.29
C TYR A 477 -29.99 14.87 -20.76
N MET A 478 -29.86 16.12 -20.25
CA MET A 478 -29.62 16.36 -18.82
C MET A 478 -30.68 15.75 -17.91
N PHE A 479 -31.96 15.75 -18.30
CA PHE A 479 -33.10 15.17 -17.57
C PHE A 479 -33.84 14.09 -18.38
N TYR A 480 -33.22 13.55 -19.42
CA TYR A 480 -33.85 12.53 -20.26
C TYR A 480 -34.34 11.33 -19.43
N GLU A 481 -35.58 10.88 -19.66
CA GLU A 481 -36.22 9.78 -18.90
C GLU A 481 -36.34 10.00 -17.37
N CYS A 482 -36.40 11.24 -16.88
CA CYS A 482 -36.73 11.50 -15.48
C CYS A 482 -38.26 11.40 -15.29
N THR A 483 -38.77 10.17 -15.35
CA THR A 483 -40.23 9.91 -15.48
C THR A 483 -41.05 10.28 -14.25
N SER A 484 -40.45 10.41 -13.05
CA SER A 484 -41.16 10.83 -11.83
C SER A 484 -41.15 12.33 -11.57
N LEU A 485 -40.32 13.13 -12.29
CA LEU A 485 -40.31 14.56 -12.15
C LEU A 485 -41.66 15.15 -12.58
N SER A 486 -42.29 15.91 -11.70
CA SER A 486 -43.54 16.63 -12.00
C SER A 486 -43.36 18.13 -12.14
N VAL A 487 -42.44 18.70 -11.39
CA VAL A 487 -42.08 20.12 -11.41
C VAL A 487 -40.56 20.27 -11.41
N LEU A 488 -40.04 21.11 -12.28
CA LEU A 488 -38.60 21.40 -12.35
C LEU A 488 -38.38 22.91 -12.25
N ASN A 489 -37.62 23.34 -11.25
CA ASN A 489 -37.31 24.76 -11.05
C ASN A 489 -35.88 25.06 -11.55
N LEU A 490 -35.80 25.71 -12.71
CA LEU A 490 -34.59 26.19 -13.37
C LEU A 490 -34.47 27.72 -13.37
N ALA A 491 -35.10 28.41 -12.43
CA ALA A 491 -35.11 29.89 -12.40
C ALA A 491 -33.70 30.49 -12.18
N SER A 492 -32.76 29.72 -11.57
CA SER A 492 -31.35 30.11 -11.43
C SER A 492 -30.49 29.85 -12.69
N PHE A 493 -31.00 29.11 -13.67
CA PHE A 493 -30.19 28.69 -14.83
C PHE A 493 -29.98 29.85 -15.81
N ASN A 494 -28.73 30.20 -16.02
CA ASN A 494 -28.27 31.07 -17.11
C ASN A 494 -27.77 30.21 -18.27
N ILE A 495 -28.53 30.15 -19.35
CA ILE A 495 -28.24 29.31 -20.50
C ILE A 495 -27.66 30.07 -21.70
N LEU A 496 -27.21 31.32 -21.52
CA LEU A 496 -26.71 32.14 -22.60
C LEU A 496 -25.55 31.53 -23.37
N LYS A 497 -24.72 30.69 -22.71
CA LYS A 497 -23.60 29.99 -23.38
C LYS A 497 -23.93 28.59 -23.86
N VAL A 498 -25.12 28.10 -23.57
CA VAL A 498 -25.53 26.76 -23.97
C VAL A 498 -25.77 26.68 -25.47
N THR A 499 -25.16 25.73 -26.14
CA THR A 499 -25.30 25.50 -27.58
C THR A 499 -26.05 24.21 -27.91
N ASP A 500 -26.07 23.23 -26.98
CA ASP A 500 -26.71 21.94 -27.17
C ASP A 500 -27.66 21.58 -26.02
N THR A 501 -28.95 21.38 -26.37
CA THR A 501 -30.02 20.95 -25.48
C THR A 501 -30.81 19.76 -26.04
N LYS A 502 -30.25 19.01 -26.98
CA LYS A 502 -30.88 17.82 -27.55
C LYS A 502 -31.43 16.91 -26.44
N TYR A 503 -32.67 16.46 -26.58
CA TYR A 503 -33.36 15.55 -25.67
C TYR A 503 -33.31 15.95 -24.19
N MET A 504 -33.10 17.26 -23.86
CA MET A 504 -32.82 17.70 -22.48
C MET A 504 -33.90 17.27 -21.49
N PHE A 505 -35.18 17.32 -21.88
CA PHE A 505 -36.34 16.95 -21.06
C PHE A 505 -37.09 15.73 -21.64
N ALA A 506 -36.66 15.20 -22.78
CA ALA A 506 -37.43 14.18 -23.49
C ALA A 506 -37.75 12.96 -22.61
N SER A 507 -38.96 12.45 -22.76
CA SER A 507 -39.49 11.30 -21.99
C SER A 507 -39.68 11.57 -20.48
N CYS A 508 -39.74 12.80 -20.05
CA CYS A 508 -40.17 13.19 -18.70
C CYS A 508 -41.70 13.12 -18.59
N THR A 509 -42.28 11.92 -18.69
CA THR A 509 -43.73 11.69 -18.94
C THR A 509 -44.68 12.24 -17.86
N ASN A 510 -44.17 12.57 -16.67
CA ASN A 510 -44.97 13.21 -15.61
C ASN A 510 -44.65 14.69 -15.43
N LEU A 511 -43.73 15.26 -16.22
CA LEU A 511 -43.35 16.66 -16.09
C LEU A 511 -44.48 17.60 -16.56
N ILE A 512 -44.96 18.44 -15.63
CA ILE A 512 -46.06 19.36 -15.86
C ILE A 512 -45.55 20.78 -16.01
N THR A 513 -44.61 21.17 -15.14
CA THR A 513 -44.18 22.57 -15.10
C THR A 513 -42.65 22.68 -15.02
N ILE A 514 -42.07 23.50 -15.90
CA ILE A 514 -40.68 23.91 -15.83
C ILE A 514 -40.66 25.42 -15.57
N TYR A 515 -40.16 25.84 -14.41
CA TYR A 515 -39.96 27.24 -14.09
C TYR A 515 -38.61 27.73 -14.60
N VAL A 516 -38.63 28.90 -15.27
CA VAL A 516 -37.44 29.61 -15.75
C VAL A 516 -37.57 31.11 -15.49
N SER A 517 -36.42 31.80 -15.43
CA SER A 517 -36.39 33.27 -15.27
C SER A 517 -36.00 33.98 -16.56
N ASN A 518 -35.73 35.28 -16.47
CA ASN A 518 -35.16 36.08 -17.56
C ASN A 518 -33.71 35.69 -17.92
N LEU A 519 -33.05 34.85 -17.14
CA LEU A 519 -31.73 34.26 -17.46
C LEU A 519 -31.82 33.16 -18.52
N TRP A 520 -33.02 32.65 -18.80
CA TRP A 520 -33.27 31.62 -19.80
C TRP A 520 -33.29 32.22 -21.21
N ASN A 521 -32.12 32.36 -21.82
CA ASN A 521 -31.97 32.94 -23.17
C ASN A 521 -31.46 31.83 -24.13
N THR A 522 -32.31 31.49 -25.12
CA THR A 522 -32.08 30.39 -26.07
C THR A 522 -31.37 30.81 -27.35
N SER A 523 -30.94 32.07 -27.48
CA SER A 523 -30.43 32.65 -28.75
C SER A 523 -29.17 31.94 -29.30
N ASN A 524 -28.38 31.30 -28.44
CA ASN A 524 -27.14 30.60 -28.84
C ASN A 524 -27.31 29.09 -29.00
N ILE A 525 -28.52 28.56 -28.78
CA ILE A 525 -28.76 27.12 -28.95
C ILE A 525 -28.82 26.78 -30.42
N THR A 526 -27.89 25.95 -30.89
CA THR A 526 -27.81 25.51 -32.28
C THR A 526 -28.26 24.04 -32.45
N SER A 527 -28.41 23.33 -31.33
CA SER A 527 -28.75 21.89 -31.31
C SER A 527 -29.82 21.65 -30.23
N SER A 528 -31.06 21.34 -30.65
CA SER A 528 -32.23 21.22 -29.75
C SER A 528 -33.22 20.14 -30.18
N GLU A 529 -32.80 19.22 -31.05
CA GLU A 529 -33.66 18.14 -31.52
C GLU A 529 -34.32 17.42 -30.35
N ALA A 530 -35.64 17.19 -30.47
CA ALA A 530 -36.44 16.40 -29.53
C ALA A 530 -36.34 16.85 -28.05
N MET A 531 -36.04 18.13 -27.76
CA MET A 531 -35.84 18.66 -26.41
C MET A 531 -36.99 18.30 -25.47
N PHE A 532 -38.26 18.28 -25.96
CA PHE A 532 -39.47 17.94 -25.22
C PHE A 532 -40.18 16.68 -25.75
N LYS A 533 -39.52 15.82 -26.48
CA LYS A 533 -40.15 14.64 -27.09
C LYS A 533 -40.80 13.76 -26.02
N SER A 534 -42.06 13.41 -26.21
CA SER A 534 -42.87 12.56 -25.31
C SER A 534 -43.20 13.16 -23.92
N ASP A 535 -43.09 14.49 -23.75
CA ASP A 535 -43.43 15.21 -22.49
C ASP A 535 -44.91 15.61 -22.47
N VAL A 536 -45.76 14.67 -22.67
CA VAL A 536 -47.19 14.84 -22.98
C VAL A 536 -47.99 15.63 -21.94
N LYS A 537 -47.48 15.77 -20.70
CA LYS A 537 -48.11 16.51 -19.61
C LYS A 537 -47.61 17.94 -19.46
N ILE A 538 -46.54 18.32 -20.17
CA ILE A 538 -45.95 19.65 -20.02
C ILE A 538 -46.93 20.73 -20.44
N LYS A 539 -47.05 21.76 -19.61
CA LYS A 539 -47.98 22.84 -19.81
C LYS A 539 -47.37 24.18 -19.33
N GLY A 540 -47.08 25.03 -20.29
CA GLY A 540 -46.75 26.43 -20.06
C GLY A 540 -47.91 27.35 -20.45
N LYS A 541 -47.64 28.30 -21.37
CA LYS A 541 -48.68 29.14 -21.97
C LYS A 541 -49.54 28.40 -22.98
N VAL A 542 -48.99 27.33 -23.59
CA VAL A 542 -49.66 26.47 -24.53
C VAL A 542 -49.57 25.01 -24.08
N PRO A 543 -50.54 24.16 -24.48
CA PRO A 543 -50.43 22.71 -24.25
C PRO A 543 -49.36 22.08 -25.14
N TYR A 544 -48.93 20.89 -24.77
CA TYR A 544 -47.96 20.09 -25.54
C TYR A 544 -48.46 19.77 -26.95
N ASP A 545 -47.60 19.96 -27.95
CA ASP A 545 -47.80 19.59 -29.34
C ASP A 545 -46.64 18.68 -29.78
N SER A 546 -46.92 17.41 -30.12
CA SER A 546 -45.91 16.40 -30.49
C SER A 546 -45.13 16.76 -31.75
N THR A 547 -45.55 17.73 -32.53
CA THR A 547 -44.85 18.22 -33.73
C THR A 547 -43.88 19.36 -33.44
N LYS A 548 -43.93 19.93 -32.21
CA LYS A 548 -43.14 21.07 -31.75
C LYS A 548 -42.36 20.74 -30.50
N THR A 549 -41.28 20.01 -30.67
CA THR A 549 -40.53 19.45 -29.55
C THR A 549 -39.10 20.01 -29.39
N ASP A 550 -38.77 21.00 -30.14
CA ASP A 550 -37.44 21.65 -30.15
C ASP A 550 -37.41 22.97 -29.31
N VAL A 551 -36.31 23.71 -29.43
CA VAL A 551 -36.07 24.96 -28.71
C VAL A 551 -37.12 26.06 -28.96
N SER A 552 -37.88 26.01 -30.08
CA SER A 552 -38.91 27.00 -30.40
C SER A 552 -39.98 27.09 -29.31
N MET A 553 -40.21 25.99 -28.57
CA MET A 553 -41.15 25.91 -27.46
C MET A 553 -40.48 26.16 -26.09
N ALA A 554 -39.18 26.36 -26.02
CA ALA A 554 -38.42 26.56 -24.80
C ALA A 554 -38.46 28.01 -24.30
N ASN A 555 -39.67 28.57 -24.18
CA ASN A 555 -39.88 29.92 -23.70
C ASN A 555 -41.17 30.02 -22.83
N TYR A 556 -41.27 31.09 -22.04
CA TYR A 556 -42.40 31.34 -21.14
C TYR A 556 -43.45 32.35 -21.67
N THR A 557 -43.27 32.88 -22.86
CA THR A 557 -44.20 33.86 -23.46
C THR A 557 -45.31 33.18 -24.24
N ASN A 558 -44.95 32.20 -25.07
CA ASN A 558 -45.84 31.44 -25.94
C ASN A 558 -45.42 29.95 -26.10
N GLY A 559 -44.61 29.43 -25.19
CA GLY A 559 -44.07 28.06 -25.19
C GLY A 559 -44.49 27.23 -24.00
N TYR A 560 -43.70 26.18 -23.70
CA TYR A 560 -43.98 25.18 -22.67
C TYR A 560 -43.48 25.57 -21.26
N LEU A 561 -42.75 26.69 -21.12
CA LEU A 561 -42.15 27.07 -19.85
C LEU A 561 -43.02 28.07 -19.09
N THR A 562 -42.80 28.18 -17.78
CA THR A 562 -43.48 29.09 -16.88
C THR A 562 -42.48 30.07 -16.26
N TYR A 563 -42.79 31.37 -16.29
CA TYR A 563 -41.92 32.39 -15.69
C TYR A 563 -41.93 32.28 -14.15
N LYS A 564 -40.74 32.33 -13.56
CA LYS A 564 -40.52 32.51 -12.14
C LYS A 564 -39.25 33.36 -11.96
N ALA A 565 -39.35 34.45 -11.18
CA ALA A 565 -38.15 35.25 -10.89
C ALA A 565 -37.06 34.41 -10.26
N SER A 566 -35.81 34.64 -10.66
CA SER A 566 -34.67 34.01 -9.97
C SER A 566 -34.61 34.55 -8.55
N SER A 567 -34.56 33.67 -7.56
CA SER A 567 -34.14 34.06 -6.21
C SER A 567 -32.61 34.18 -6.25
N ASN A 568 -32.09 35.39 -6.29
CA ASN A 568 -30.68 35.67 -6.06
C ASN A 568 -30.36 35.52 -4.58
#